data_2bdf121eb5d44940fd95327660e3200c
#
_entry.id   2bdf121eb5d44940fd95327660e3200c
#
_cell.length_a   1.000
_cell.length_b   1.000
_cell.length_c   1.000
_cell.angle_alpha   90.00
_cell.angle_beta   90.00
_cell.angle_gamma   90.00
#
_symmetry.space_group_name_H-M   'P 1'
#
loop_
_entity.id
_entity.type
_entity.pdbx_description
1 polymer ?
#
loop_
_entity_poly.entity_id
_entity_poly.type
_entity_poly.pdbx_seq_one_letter_code
_entity_poly.pdbx_strand_id
1 'polypeptide(L)'
;MNDTIKKFVEESNYIEGIYETSAVHINAHVAFLQAPVTIPALVELVHWLQPDAVLRNQPQVPGVQVGGHVAPPSGPNIEERLRAVLAMREPWAQHCAYEVLHPFTDGNGRSGRALWLHRHHHEATL
;
A
#
# COMPACT_ATOMS: atom_id res chain seq x y z
N MET A 1 20.98 4.51 6.24
CA MET A 1 19.60 4.84 5.84
C MET A 1 19.63 5.71 4.60
N ASN A 2 18.87 5.33 3.61
CA ASN A 2 18.79 6.08 2.37
C ASN A 2 17.92 7.31 2.55
N ASP A 3 18.49 8.51 2.35
CA ASP A 3 17.75 9.77 2.46
C ASP A 3 16.61 9.88 1.46
N THR A 4 16.73 9.22 0.31
CA THR A 4 15.68 9.18 -0.70
C THR A 4 14.43 8.47 -0.17
N ILE A 5 14.61 7.35 0.52
CA ILE A 5 13.49 6.60 1.13
C ILE A 5 12.86 7.44 2.22
N LYS A 6 13.67 8.07 3.07
CA LYS A 6 13.16 8.95 4.14
C LYS A 6 12.29 10.06 3.56
N LYS A 7 12.76 10.75 2.54
CA LYS A 7 12.00 11.83 1.89
C LYS A 7 10.72 11.32 1.26
N PHE A 8 10.78 10.16 0.62
CA PHE A 8 9.59 9.54 0.04
C PHE A 8 8.52 9.30 1.12
N VAL A 9 8.91 8.72 2.25
CA VAL A 9 7.98 8.42 3.35
C VAL A 9 7.41 9.71 3.93
N GLU A 10 8.25 10.73 4.12
CA GLU A 10 7.80 12.04 4.60
C GLU A 10 6.76 12.65 3.68
N GLU A 11 6.99 12.65 2.38
CA GLU A 11 6.04 13.18 1.39
C GLU A 11 4.76 12.34 1.32
N SER A 12 4.88 11.01 1.37
CA SER A 12 3.74 10.11 1.37
C SER A 12 2.84 10.35 2.58
N ASN A 13 3.44 10.52 3.76
CA ASN A 13 2.68 10.88 4.97
C ASN A 13 2.07 12.27 4.86
N TYR A 14 2.81 13.23 4.32
CA TYR A 14 2.33 14.60 4.16
C TYR A 14 1.05 14.67 3.32
N ILE A 15 0.97 13.87 2.26
CA ILE A 15 -0.23 13.79 1.42
C ILE A 15 -1.46 13.40 2.25
N GLU A 16 -1.26 12.56 3.29
CA GLU A 16 -2.34 12.10 4.17
C GLU A 16 -2.54 13.03 5.39
N GLY A 17 -1.90 14.19 5.42
CA GLY A 17 -2.00 15.12 6.54
C GLY A 17 -1.15 14.77 7.76
N ILE A 18 -0.19 13.88 7.60
CA ILE A 18 0.74 13.47 8.67
C ILE A 18 2.05 14.24 8.49
N TYR A 19 2.30 15.19 9.36
CA TYR A 19 3.41 16.14 9.20
C TYR A 19 4.67 15.76 9.98
N GLU A 20 4.58 14.78 10.86
CA GLU A 20 5.73 14.22 11.56
C GLU A 20 5.86 12.75 11.19
N THR A 21 7.02 12.38 10.65
CA THR A 21 7.28 11.00 10.23
C THR A 21 8.17 10.32 11.25
N SER A 22 7.66 9.25 11.85
CA SER A 22 8.40 8.47 12.83
C SER A 22 9.37 7.50 12.16
N ALA A 23 10.38 7.06 12.93
CA ALA A 23 11.28 6.00 12.49
C ALA A 23 10.53 4.70 12.19
N VAL A 24 9.42 4.44 12.87
CA VAL A 24 8.58 3.24 12.63
C VAL A 24 8.08 3.22 11.19
N HIS A 25 7.57 4.34 10.69
CA HIS A 25 7.07 4.43 9.31
C HIS A 25 8.20 4.25 8.29
N ILE A 26 9.35 4.85 8.53
CA ILE A 26 10.52 4.72 7.65
C ILE A 26 10.99 3.26 7.63
N ASN A 27 11.15 2.65 8.80
CA ASN A 27 11.61 1.26 8.91
C ASN A 27 10.62 0.27 8.28
N ALA A 28 9.33 0.53 8.39
CA ALA A 28 8.31 -0.30 7.75
C ALA A 28 8.44 -0.28 6.22
N HIS A 29 8.71 0.90 5.65
CA HIS A 29 8.94 1.02 4.20
C HIS A 29 10.23 0.30 3.78
N VAL A 30 11.31 0.46 4.55
CA VAL A 30 12.59 -0.23 4.26
C VAL A 30 12.38 -1.74 4.28
N ALA A 31 11.69 -2.27 5.28
CA ALA A 31 11.40 -3.70 5.38
C ALA A 31 10.56 -4.18 4.18
N PHE A 32 9.56 -3.40 3.79
CA PHE A 32 8.73 -3.73 2.64
C PHE A 32 9.54 -3.78 1.35
N LEU A 33 10.45 -2.82 1.15
CA LEU A 33 11.30 -2.75 -0.05
C LEU A 33 12.29 -3.91 -0.14
N GLN A 34 12.66 -4.50 1.00
CA GLN A 34 13.60 -5.62 1.08
C GLN A 34 12.90 -6.98 0.95
N ALA A 35 11.59 -7.02 1.01
CA ALA A 35 10.80 -8.24 0.94
C ALA A 35 10.19 -8.42 -0.46
N PRO A 36 9.87 -9.66 -0.88
CA PRO A 36 9.05 -9.86 -2.07
C PRO A 36 7.67 -9.23 -1.89
N VAL A 37 7.07 -8.77 -2.98
CA VAL A 37 5.72 -8.18 -2.94
C VAL A 37 4.70 -9.30 -2.80
N THR A 38 4.14 -9.40 -1.60
CA THR A 38 3.12 -10.41 -1.26
C THR A 38 2.01 -9.75 -0.45
N ILE A 39 0.87 -10.42 -0.34
CA ILE A 39 -0.21 -9.93 0.53
C ILE A 39 0.26 -9.82 1.99
N PRO A 40 0.93 -10.82 2.58
CA PRO A 40 1.46 -10.67 3.95
C PRO A 40 2.41 -9.49 4.12
N ALA A 41 3.27 -9.21 3.14
CA ALA A 41 4.18 -8.05 3.21
C ALA A 41 3.41 -6.73 3.22
N LEU A 42 2.35 -6.62 2.42
CA LEU A 42 1.47 -5.45 2.42
C LEU A 42 0.71 -5.30 3.74
N VAL A 43 0.18 -6.39 4.26
CA VAL A 43 -0.52 -6.39 5.55
C VAL A 43 0.41 -5.90 6.66
N GLU A 44 1.65 -6.37 6.67
CA GLU A 44 2.66 -5.93 7.65
C GLU A 44 2.95 -4.43 7.52
N LEU A 45 3.17 -3.96 6.30
CA LEU A 45 3.40 -2.53 6.06
C LEU A 45 2.23 -1.68 6.55
N VAL A 46 1.01 -2.04 6.16
CA VAL A 46 -0.19 -1.28 6.55
C VAL A 46 -0.38 -1.31 8.06
N HIS A 47 -0.08 -2.42 8.72
CA HIS A 47 -0.16 -2.53 10.18
C HIS A 47 0.70 -1.47 10.89
N TRP A 48 1.91 -1.23 10.40
CA TRP A 48 2.79 -0.21 10.99
C TRP A 48 2.39 1.21 10.63
N LEU A 49 1.79 1.42 9.46
CA LEU A 49 1.35 2.74 9.04
C LEU A 49 0.01 3.13 9.65
N GLN A 50 -0.88 2.18 9.79
CA GLN A 50 -2.26 2.40 10.26
C GLN A 50 -2.73 1.16 11.01
N PRO A 51 -2.42 1.04 12.33
CA PRO A 51 -2.65 -0.20 13.08
C PRO A 51 -4.09 -0.72 13.08
N ASP A 52 -5.08 0.18 12.95
CA ASP A 52 -6.49 -0.20 12.96
C ASP A 52 -7.02 -0.65 11.59
N ALA A 53 -6.22 -0.49 10.53
CA ALA A 53 -6.63 -0.88 9.19
C ALA A 53 -6.55 -2.39 9.02
N VAL A 54 -7.52 -2.93 8.29
CA VAL A 54 -7.58 -4.37 7.99
C VAL A 54 -7.81 -4.60 6.51
N LEU A 55 -7.36 -5.75 6.02
CA LEU A 55 -7.63 -6.21 4.68
C LEU A 55 -9.13 -6.53 4.55
N ARG A 56 -9.76 -6.06 3.48
CA ARG A 56 -11.21 -6.18 3.30
C ARG A 56 -11.63 -7.54 2.72
N ASN A 57 -11.06 -8.63 3.25
CA ASN A 57 -11.25 -9.99 2.74
C ASN A 57 -12.42 -10.75 3.38
N GLN A 58 -13.22 -10.07 4.20
CA GLN A 58 -14.39 -10.66 4.87
C GLN A 58 -15.61 -9.78 4.60
N PRO A 59 -16.79 -10.38 4.35
CA PRO A 59 -17.99 -9.60 3.99
C PRO A 59 -18.43 -8.57 5.04
N GLN A 60 -18.13 -8.84 6.32
CA GLN A 60 -18.52 -7.94 7.43
C GLN A 60 -17.61 -6.73 7.58
N VAL A 61 -16.45 -6.70 6.91
CA VAL A 61 -15.56 -5.54 6.96
C VAL A 61 -16.24 -4.38 6.22
N PRO A 62 -16.19 -3.16 6.77
CA PRO A 62 -16.79 -2.00 6.10
C PRO A 62 -16.22 -1.78 4.70
N GLY A 63 -17.08 -1.37 3.78
CA GLY A 63 -16.66 -0.96 2.44
C GLY A 63 -15.95 0.39 2.45
N VAL A 64 -15.33 0.73 1.32
CA VAL A 64 -14.58 1.98 1.20
C VAL A 64 -15.11 2.79 0.03
N GLN A 65 -15.30 4.09 0.29
CA GLN A 65 -15.65 5.07 -0.74
C GLN A 65 -14.70 6.25 -0.61
N VAL A 66 -14.11 6.66 -1.73
CA VAL A 66 -13.20 7.82 -1.79
C VAL A 66 -13.70 8.76 -2.87
N GLY A 67 -14.19 9.93 -2.46
CA GLY A 67 -14.84 10.86 -3.38
C GLY A 67 -16.02 10.19 -4.06
N GLY A 68 -16.06 10.22 -5.40
CA GLY A 68 -17.10 9.55 -6.21
C GLY A 68 -16.82 8.08 -6.49
N HIS A 69 -15.67 7.54 -6.05
CA HIS A 69 -15.31 6.15 -6.30
C HIS A 69 -15.75 5.25 -5.16
N VAL A 70 -16.55 4.24 -5.49
CA VAL A 70 -16.92 3.18 -4.55
C VAL A 70 -16.08 1.94 -4.92
N ALA A 71 -15.23 1.52 -3.98
CA ALA A 71 -14.38 0.33 -4.19
C ALA A 71 -15.24 -0.94 -4.23
N PRO A 72 -14.72 -2.03 -4.83
CA PRO A 72 -15.43 -3.31 -4.80
C PRO A 72 -15.82 -3.71 -3.37
N PRO A 73 -16.96 -4.39 -3.18
CA PRO A 73 -17.40 -4.82 -1.85
C PRO A 73 -16.38 -5.71 -1.15
N SER A 74 -16.33 -5.61 0.17
CA SER A 74 -15.48 -6.46 1.01
C SER A 74 -15.92 -7.93 0.91
N GLY A 75 -14.95 -8.83 0.91
CA GLY A 75 -15.19 -10.26 0.82
C GLY A 75 -14.00 -11.00 0.25
N PRO A 76 -14.12 -12.33 0.04
CA PRO A 76 -13.00 -13.15 -0.47
C PRO A 76 -12.45 -12.69 -1.81
N ASN A 77 -13.26 -12.05 -2.64
CA ASN A 77 -12.83 -11.53 -3.94
C ASN A 77 -11.75 -10.47 -3.84
N ILE A 78 -11.68 -9.74 -2.72
CA ILE A 78 -10.65 -8.71 -2.53
C ILE A 78 -9.26 -9.35 -2.58
N GLU A 79 -9.05 -10.47 -1.88
CA GLU A 79 -7.75 -11.17 -1.90
C GLU A 79 -7.39 -11.66 -3.29
N GLU A 80 -8.34 -12.25 -3.99
CA GLU A 80 -8.14 -12.75 -5.35
C GLU A 80 -7.77 -11.61 -6.30
N ARG A 81 -8.50 -10.49 -6.22
CA ARG A 81 -8.21 -9.30 -7.03
C ARG A 81 -6.86 -8.69 -6.68
N LEU A 82 -6.51 -8.69 -5.39
CA LEU A 82 -5.21 -8.17 -4.95
C LEU A 82 -4.07 -9.04 -5.52
N ARG A 83 -4.21 -10.35 -5.53
CA ARG A 83 -3.22 -11.22 -6.16
C ARG A 83 -3.02 -10.88 -7.63
N ALA A 84 -4.11 -10.63 -8.35
CA ALA A 84 -4.03 -10.22 -9.75
C ALA A 84 -3.31 -8.87 -9.92
N VAL A 85 -3.59 -7.92 -9.05
CA VAL A 85 -2.91 -6.61 -9.04
C VAL A 85 -1.41 -6.80 -8.79
N LEU A 86 -1.04 -7.61 -7.80
CA LEU A 86 0.37 -7.83 -7.46
C LEU A 86 1.13 -8.59 -8.56
N ALA A 87 0.44 -9.32 -9.41
CA ALA A 87 1.02 -10.02 -10.55
C ALA A 87 1.30 -9.08 -11.75
N MET A 88 0.73 -7.89 -11.75
CA MET A 88 0.97 -6.91 -12.82
C MET A 88 2.42 -6.43 -12.80
N ARG A 89 2.99 -6.15 -13.97
CA ARG A 89 4.41 -5.78 -14.10
C ARG A 89 4.65 -4.32 -14.38
N GLU A 90 3.72 -3.65 -15.08
CA GLU A 90 3.89 -2.24 -15.39
C GLU A 90 3.58 -1.42 -14.14
N PRO A 91 4.54 -0.63 -13.61
CA PRO A 91 4.39 0.01 -12.29
C PRO A 91 3.20 0.95 -12.18
N TRP A 92 2.95 1.77 -13.17
CA TRP A 92 1.85 2.73 -13.11
C TRP A 92 0.48 2.05 -13.21
N ALA A 93 0.33 1.08 -14.13
CA ALA A 93 -0.91 0.32 -14.26
C ALA A 93 -1.22 -0.45 -12.97
N GLN A 94 -0.20 -1.04 -12.35
CA GLN A 94 -0.34 -1.73 -11.06
C GLN A 94 -0.79 -0.78 -9.96
N HIS A 95 -0.16 0.40 -9.88
CA HIS A 95 -0.50 1.41 -8.89
C HIS A 95 -1.96 1.86 -9.05
N CYS A 96 -2.39 2.15 -10.27
CA CYS A 96 -3.77 2.56 -10.54
C CYS A 96 -4.77 1.46 -10.17
N ALA A 97 -4.47 0.20 -10.53
CA ALA A 97 -5.32 -0.93 -10.20
C ALA A 97 -5.42 -1.14 -8.69
N TYR A 98 -4.32 -0.95 -7.96
CA TYR A 98 -4.30 -1.02 -6.50
C TYR A 98 -5.20 0.06 -5.88
N GLU A 99 -5.08 1.30 -6.36
CA GLU A 99 -5.89 2.41 -5.84
C GLU A 99 -7.38 2.22 -6.15
N VAL A 100 -7.73 1.66 -7.31
CA VAL A 100 -9.13 1.35 -7.65
C VAL A 100 -9.68 0.24 -6.74
N LEU A 101 -8.88 -0.77 -6.45
CA LEU A 101 -9.29 -1.87 -5.59
C LEU A 101 -9.48 -1.44 -4.14
N HIS A 102 -8.61 -0.56 -3.63
CA HIS A 102 -8.62 -0.12 -2.22
C HIS A 102 -8.74 -1.33 -1.28
N PRO A 103 -7.71 -2.20 -1.21
CA PRO A 103 -7.87 -3.50 -0.53
C PRO A 103 -7.96 -3.43 0.99
N PHE A 104 -7.58 -2.30 1.60
CA PHE A 104 -7.62 -2.12 3.04
C PHE A 104 -8.69 -1.10 3.44
N THR A 105 -9.06 -1.10 4.72
CA THR A 105 -10.01 -0.12 5.24
C THR A 105 -9.40 1.28 5.35
N ASP A 106 -8.07 1.38 5.40
CA ASP A 106 -7.32 2.62 5.45
C ASP A 106 -5.88 2.33 5.04
N GLY A 107 -5.09 3.37 4.83
CA GLY A 107 -3.67 3.22 4.47
C GLY A 107 -3.44 2.82 3.02
N ASN A 108 -4.45 2.84 2.17
CA ASN A 108 -4.34 2.45 0.77
C ASN A 108 -3.44 3.38 -0.04
N GLY A 109 -3.54 4.69 0.19
CA GLY A 109 -2.69 5.66 -0.51
C GLY A 109 -1.22 5.44 -0.23
N ARG A 110 -0.86 5.30 1.05
CA ARG A 110 0.53 5.08 1.46
C ARG A 110 1.05 3.72 1.00
N SER A 111 0.26 2.66 1.15
CA SER A 111 0.68 1.32 0.71
C SER A 111 0.75 1.23 -0.81
N GLY A 112 -0.16 1.88 -1.54
CA GLY A 112 -0.10 1.94 -3.00
C GLY A 112 1.13 2.67 -3.50
N ARG A 113 1.52 3.77 -2.85
CA ARG A 113 2.74 4.50 -3.21
C ARG A 113 3.99 3.68 -2.87
N ALA A 114 3.97 2.93 -1.75
CA ALA A 114 5.07 2.03 -1.40
C ALA A 114 5.23 0.90 -2.43
N LEU A 115 4.13 0.36 -2.91
CA LEU A 115 4.15 -0.65 -3.97
C LEU A 115 4.79 -0.09 -5.25
N TRP A 116 4.41 1.11 -5.65
CA TRP A 116 5.00 1.79 -6.79
C TRP A 116 6.52 1.99 -6.60
N LEU A 117 6.92 2.44 -5.43
CA LEU A 117 8.35 2.61 -5.10
C LEU A 117 9.10 1.28 -5.16
N HIS A 118 8.50 0.20 -4.65
CA HIS A 118 9.10 -1.13 -4.68
C HIS A 118 9.42 -1.53 -6.11
N ARG A 119 8.51 -1.32 -7.04
CA ARG A 119 8.72 -1.64 -8.45
C ARG A 119 9.88 -0.83 -9.04
N HIS A 120 9.88 0.47 -8.79
CA HIS A 120 10.96 1.33 -9.30
C HIS A 120 12.31 1.05 -8.65
N HIS A 121 12.32 0.74 -7.36
CA HIS A 121 13.53 0.40 -6.63
C HIS A 121 14.20 -0.85 -7.23
N HIS A 122 13.42 -1.89 -7.50
CA HIS A 122 13.94 -3.11 -8.10
C HIS A 122 14.41 -2.90 -9.54
N GLU A 123 13.69 -2.12 -10.32
CA GLU A 123 14.12 -1.80 -11.68
C GLU A 123 15.44 -1.03 -11.70
N ALA A 124 15.62 -0.11 -10.77
CA ALA A 124 16.85 0.69 -10.68
C ALA A 124 18.07 -0.13 -10.27
N THR A 125 17.87 -1.28 -9.61
CA THR A 125 18.97 -2.15 -9.18
C THR A 125 19.30 -3.26 -10.17
N LEU A 126 18.46 -3.44 -11.15
CA LEU A 126 18.69 -4.40 -12.23
C LEU A 126 19.55 -3.78 -13.33
#